data_6d34568668fdc847abb79781f9d45547
#
_entry.id   6d34568668fdc847abb79781f9d45547
#
_cell.length_a   1.000
_cell.length_b   1.000
_cell.length_c   1.000
_cell.angle_alpha   90.00
_cell.angle_beta   90.00
_cell.angle_gamma   90.00
#
_symmetry.space_group_name_H-M   'P 1'
#
loop_
_entity.id
_entity.type
_entity.pdbx_description
1 polymer ?
#
loop_
_entity_poly.entity_id
_entity_poly.type
_entity_poly.pdbx_seq_one_letter_code
_entity_poly.pdbx_strand_id
1 'polypeptide(L)'
;MTETRPHDVAAIKGVLESHYQAWDAGDADAFVTDYAQDATVIMPGIYRKSREEVRQGMAEGFASFLKGSTAIDNLGTIRFLGENAAVAVSEAGIRFPGETEVPADRMVYATWVLEKRDGAWRVAAYHNSPAVRPS
;
A
#
# COMPACT_ATOMS: atom_id res chain seq x y z
N MET A 1 -1.30 -20.01 -19.60
CA MET A 1 -2.31 -20.47 -18.62
C MET A 1 -2.24 -19.61 -17.39
N THR A 2 -3.37 -19.11 -16.97
CA THR A 2 -3.43 -18.30 -15.75
C THR A 2 -3.47 -19.26 -14.56
N GLU A 3 -2.48 -19.15 -13.71
CA GLU A 3 -2.44 -19.92 -12.48
C GLU A 3 -3.39 -19.33 -11.45
N THR A 4 -4.29 -20.16 -10.90
CA THR A 4 -5.15 -19.74 -9.82
C THR A 4 -4.54 -20.20 -8.50
N ARG A 5 -4.32 -19.25 -7.61
CA ARG A 5 -3.70 -19.50 -6.30
C ARG A 5 -4.58 -18.85 -5.24
N PRO A 6 -5.75 -19.42 -4.94
CA PRO A 6 -6.73 -18.74 -4.09
C PRO A 6 -6.23 -18.43 -2.69
N HIS A 7 -5.40 -19.31 -2.10
CA HIS A 7 -4.84 -19.04 -0.77
C HIS A 7 -3.87 -17.85 -0.80
N ASP A 8 -3.01 -17.80 -1.81
CA ASP A 8 -2.05 -16.71 -1.95
C ASP A 8 -2.75 -15.40 -2.27
N VAL A 9 -3.75 -15.44 -3.16
CA VAL A 9 -4.55 -14.25 -3.50
C VAL A 9 -5.24 -13.71 -2.24
N ALA A 10 -5.88 -14.60 -1.45
CA ALA A 10 -6.56 -14.18 -0.24
C ALA A 10 -5.57 -13.59 0.79
N ALA A 11 -4.38 -14.19 0.92
CA ALA A 11 -3.36 -13.70 1.83
C ALA A 11 -2.86 -12.31 1.43
N ILE A 12 -2.64 -12.08 0.13
CA ILE A 12 -2.22 -10.78 -0.39
C ILE A 12 -3.30 -9.73 -0.18
N LYS A 13 -4.56 -10.06 -0.46
CA LYS A 13 -5.68 -9.16 -0.19
C LYS A 13 -5.74 -8.80 1.29
N GLY A 14 -5.51 -9.78 2.18
CA GLY A 14 -5.48 -9.56 3.62
C GLY A 14 -4.39 -8.60 4.04
N VAL A 15 -3.20 -8.69 3.43
CA VAL A 15 -2.09 -7.76 3.68
C VAL A 15 -2.50 -6.34 3.32
N LEU A 16 -3.10 -6.15 2.14
CA LEU A 16 -3.53 -4.82 1.68
C LEU A 16 -4.66 -4.27 2.55
N GLU A 17 -5.63 -5.10 2.92
CA GLU A 17 -6.72 -4.69 3.80
C GLU A 17 -6.21 -4.25 5.17
N SER A 18 -5.30 -5.01 5.77
CA SER A 18 -4.69 -4.66 7.06
C SER A 18 -3.94 -3.34 6.98
N HIS A 19 -3.24 -3.11 5.89
CA HIS A 19 -2.51 -1.88 5.64
C HIS A 19 -3.44 -0.66 5.66
N TYR A 20 -4.56 -0.74 4.97
CA TYR A 20 -5.51 0.38 4.91
C TYR A 20 -6.34 0.53 6.18
N GLN A 21 -6.64 -0.56 6.87
CA GLN A 21 -7.25 -0.47 8.20
C GLN A 21 -6.34 0.26 9.19
N ALA A 22 -5.04 0.00 9.14
CA ALA A 22 -4.06 0.71 9.94
C ALA A 22 -4.00 2.20 9.59
N TRP A 23 -4.11 2.53 8.30
CA TRP A 23 -4.21 3.92 7.85
C TRP A 23 -5.40 4.61 8.52
N ASP A 24 -6.57 4.02 8.41
CA ASP A 24 -7.81 4.59 8.94
C ASP A 24 -7.75 4.76 10.46
N ALA A 25 -7.02 3.89 11.14
CA ALA A 25 -6.79 3.97 12.59
C ALA A 25 -5.65 4.95 12.97
N GLY A 26 -4.88 5.42 11.99
CA GLY A 26 -3.73 6.28 12.26
C GLY A 26 -2.62 5.57 13.02
N ASP A 27 -2.47 4.27 12.81
CA ASP A 27 -1.55 3.40 13.56
C ASP A 27 -0.35 3.03 12.68
N ALA A 28 0.76 3.76 12.86
CA ALA A 28 1.96 3.56 12.06
C ALA A 28 2.61 2.20 12.29
N ASP A 29 2.56 1.68 13.51
CA ASP A 29 3.14 0.37 13.81
C ASP A 29 2.36 -0.74 13.10
N ALA A 30 1.04 -0.69 13.15
CA ALA A 30 0.19 -1.64 12.45
C ALA A 30 0.35 -1.51 10.93
N PHE A 31 0.54 -0.29 10.44
CA PHE A 31 0.70 0.00 9.02
C PHE A 31 1.84 -0.79 8.39
N VAL A 32 2.94 -0.99 9.12
CA VAL A 32 4.13 -1.68 8.60
C VAL A 32 4.25 -3.12 9.06
N THR A 33 3.24 -3.67 9.72
CA THR A 33 3.30 -5.04 10.27
C THR A 33 3.70 -6.05 9.20
N ASP A 34 3.13 -5.95 8.00
CA ASP A 34 3.38 -6.90 6.91
C ASP A 34 4.43 -6.40 5.91
N TYR A 35 5.22 -5.41 6.28
CA TYR A 35 6.33 -4.94 5.45
C TYR A 35 7.58 -5.75 5.75
N ALA A 36 8.34 -6.07 4.71
CA ALA A 36 9.69 -6.62 4.88
C ALA A 36 10.59 -5.55 5.50
N GLN A 37 11.59 -5.96 6.26
CA GLN A 37 12.51 -5.02 6.90
C GLN A 37 13.23 -4.13 5.90
N ASP A 38 13.55 -4.66 4.73
CA ASP A 38 14.23 -3.95 3.64
C ASP A 38 13.26 -3.38 2.61
N ALA A 39 11.99 -3.26 2.95
CA ALA A 39 10.98 -2.71 2.05
C ALA A 39 11.33 -1.29 1.64
N THR A 40 11.02 -0.96 0.39
CA THR A 40 11.19 0.40 -0.14
C THR A 40 9.86 0.99 -0.52
N VAL A 41 9.71 2.29 -0.28
CA VAL A 41 8.51 3.04 -0.66
C VAL A 41 8.95 4.28 -1.43
N ILE A 42 8.41 4.43 -2.63
CA ILE A 42 8.67 5.59 -3.48
C ILE A 42 7.35 6.24 -3.85
N MET A 43 7.25 7.52 -3.60
CA MET A 43 6.12 8.36 -3.98
C MET A 43 6.69 9.68 -4.48
N PRO A 44 5.92 10.54 -5.12
CA PRO A 44 6.46 11.82 -5.60
C PRO A 44 7.20 12.58 -4.50
N GLY A 45 8.51 12.75 -4.69
CA GLY A 45 9.37 13.47 -3.75
C GLY A 45 9.76 12.70 -2.48
N ILE A 46 9.35 11.44 -2.35
CA ILE A 46 9.60 10.63 -1.15
C ILE A 46 10.27 9.32 -1.52
N TYR A 47 11.35 8.99 -0.83
CA TYR A 47 11.99 7.70 -0.94
C TYR A 47 12.36 7.21 0.47
N ARG A 48 11.67 6.16 0.91
CA ARG A 48 11.91 5.52 2.20
C ARG A 48 12.55 4.16 1.93
N LYS A 49 13.64 3.89 2.61
CA LYS A 49 14.56 2.79 2.28
C LYS A 49 14.39 1.56 3.17
N SER A 50 13.53 1.61 4.17
CA SER A 50 13.35 0.52 5.10
C SER A 50 11.98 0.59 5.75
N ARG A 51 11.56 -0.52 6.32
CA ARG A 51 10.34 -0.60 7.12
C ARG A 51 10.31 0.48 8.21
N GLU A 52 11.44 0.68 8.89
CA GLU A 52 11.51 1.69 9.97
C GLU A 52 11.34 3.11 9.44
N GLU A 53 11.94 3.41 8.28
CA GLU A 53 11.74 4.73 7.66
C GLU A 53 10.28 4.95 7.26
N VAL A 54 9.62 3.90 6.77
CA VAL A 54 8.18 3.97 6.44
C VAL A 54 7.37 4.24 7.70
N ARG A 55 7.65 3.50 8.78
CA ARG A 55 6.95 3.67 10.06
C ARG A 55 7.11 5.09 10.60
N GLN A 56 8.34 5.59 10.62
CA GLN A 56 8.61 6.96 11.11
C GLN A 56 7.87 8.01 10.29
N GLY A 57 7.91 7.88 8.96
CA GLY A 57 7.23 8.82 8.08
C GLY A 57 5.72 8.80 8.26
N MET A 58 5.15 7.62 8.43
CA MET A 58 3.71 7.50 8.66
C MET A 58 3.30 7.99 10.04
N ALA A 59 4.13 7.73 11.07
CA ALA A 59 3.85 8.24 12.41
C ALA A 59 3.79 9.77 12.42
N GLU A 60 4.73 10.42 11.74
CA GLU A 60 4.74 11.88 11.60
C GLU A 60 3.52 12.37 10.82
N GLY A 61 3.19 11.69 9.73
CA GLY A 61 2.02 12.04 8.92
C GLY A 61 0.71 11.90 9.68
N PHE A 62 0.51 10.80 10.38
CA PHE A 62 -0.71 10.57 11.16
C PHE A 62 -0.85 11.55 12.34
N ALA A 63 0.27 12.05 12.85
CA ALA A 63 0.25 13.05 13.92
C ALA A 63 0.00 14.48 13.41
N SER A 64 0.04 14.67 12.10
CA SER A 64 -0.05 16.02 11.50
C SER A 64 -1.04 16.05 10.33
N PHE A 65 -0.55 16.15 9.10
CA PHE A 65 -1.40 16.43 7.94
C PHE A 65 -2.30 15.26 7.52
N LEU A 66 -1.98 14.02 7.91
CA LEU A 66 -2.81 12.85 7.62
C LEU A 66 -3.80 12.51 8.74
N LYS A 67 -3.80 13.29 9.82
CA LYS A 67 -4.66 13.01 10.96
C LYS A 67 -6.13 12.98 10.56
N GLY A 68 -6.81 11.88 10.87
CA GLY A 68 -8.23 11.72 10.56
C GLY A 68 -8.52 11.36 9.11
N SER A 69 -7.50 11.22 8.27
CA SER A 69 -7.72 10.78 6.88
C SER A 69 -8.06 9.30 6.83
N THR A 70 -8.78 8.91 5.77
CA THR A 70 -9.09 7.51 5.48
C THR A 70 -8.68 7.21 4.06
N ALA A 71 -8.35 5.95 3.80
CA ALA A 71 -7.89 5.53 2.49
C ALA A 71 -8.93 4.67 1.79
N ILE A 72 -9.00 4.82 0.46
CA ILE A 72 -9.73 3.88 -0.39
C ILE A 72 -8.75 3.20 -1.32
N ASP A 73 -9.04 1.95 -1.67
CA ASP A 73 -8.19 1.16 -2.54
C ASP A 73 -9.07 0.29 -3.43
N ASN A 74 -8.92 0.46 -4.73
CA ASN A 74 -9.59 -0.36 -5.73
C ASN A 74 -8.55 -1.27 -6.35
N LEU A 75 -8.44 -2.48 -5.81
CA LEU A 75 -7.49 -3.47 -6.30
C LEU A 75 -7.89 -3.91 -7.71
N GLY A 76 -6.99 -3.72 -8.66
CA GLY A 76 -7.22 -4.11 -10.05
C GLY A 76 -6.73 -5.51 -10.34
N THR A 77 -5.43 -5.75 -10.20
CA THR A 77 -4.84 -7.03 -10.57
C THR A 77 -3.85 -7.52 -9.53
N ILE A 78 -3.75 -8.85 -9.43
CA ILE A 78 -2.66 -9.53 -8.74
C ILE A 78 -2.10 -10.53 -9.74
N ARG A 79 -0.80 -10.47 -10.00
CA ARG A 79 -0.13 -11.47 -10.84
C ARG A 79 1.09 -12.00 -10.14
N PHE A 80 1.36 -13.28 -10.33
CA PHE A 80 2.47 -13.95 -9.67
C PHE A 80 3.69 -14.00 -10.58
N LEU A 81 4.87 -13.79 -9.97
CA LEU A 81 6.16 -13.89 -10.62
C LEU A 81 6.88 -15.06 -9.97
N GLY A 82 6.54 -16.29 -10.42
CA GLY A 82 7.00 -17.50 -9.76
C GLY A 82 6.20 -17.81 -8.51
N GLU A 83 6.76 -18.61 -7.61
CA GLU A 83 6.02 -19.10 -6.43
C GLU A 83 6.00 -18.13 -5.27
N ASN A 84 7.01 -17.26 -5.18
CA ASN A 84 7.23 -16.47 -3.97
C ASN A 84 7.20 -14.96 -4.19
N ALA A 85 6.70 -14.51 -5.33
CA ALA A 85 6.59 -13.08 -5.61
C ALA A 85 5.31 -12.76 -6.35
N ALA A 86 4.80 -11.57 -6.13
CA ALA A 86 3.60 -11.08 -6.80
C ALA A 86 3.67 -9.57 -6.99
N VAL A 87 2.99 -9.10 -8.02
CA VAL A 87 2.77 -7.67 -8.26
C VAL A 87 1.27 -7.42 -8.20
N ALA A 88 0.87 -6.48 -7.37
CA ALA A 88 -0.51 -6.01 -7.29
C ALA A 88 -0.58 -4.57 -7.77
N VAL A 89 -1.63 -4.25 -8.52
CA VAL A 89 -1.84 -2.87 -9.00
C VAL A 89 -3.23 -2.43 -8.56
N SER A 90 -3.29 -1.25 -7.98
CA SER A 90 -4.55 -0.66 -7.56
C SER A 90 -4.65 0.80 -7.94
N GLU A 91 -5.87 1.30 -7.89
CA GLU A 91 -6.16 2.73 -7.95
C GLU A 91 -6.61 3.14 -6.56
N ALA A 92 -5.92 4.08 -5.95
CA ALA A 92 -6.10 4.39 -4.55
C ALA A 92 -6.12 5.89 -4.32
N GLY A 93 -6.58 6.29 -3.13
CA GLY A 93 -6.56 7.68 -2.73
C GLY A 93 -6.96 7.84 -1.29
N ILE A 94 -6.82 9.06 -0.79
CA ILE A 94 -7.19 9.36 0.59
C ILE A 94 -8.24 10.46 0.63
N ARG A 95 -9.12 10.34 1.63
CA ARG A 95 -10.11 11.36 1.97
C ARG A 95 -9.66 12.05 3.25
N PHE A 96 -9.65 13.37 3.23
CA PHE A 96 -9.44 14.13 4.45
C PHE A 96 -10.76 14.31 5.21
N PRO A 97 -10.72 14.65 6.50
CA PRO A 97 -11.94 14.85 7.28
C PRO A 97 -12.90 15.81 6.59
N GLY A 98 -14.17 15.43 6.52
CA GLY A 98 -15.21 16.22 5.87
C GLY A 98 -15.43 15.92 4.40
N GLU A 99 -14.55 15.16 3.78
CA GLU A 99 -14.71 14.75 2.39
C GLU A 99 -15.54 13.47 2.29
N THR A 100 -16.48 13.42 1.36
CA THR A 100 -17.30 12.24 1.12
C THR A 100 -16.69 11.30 0.09
N GLU A 101 -15.82 11.83 -0.77
CA GLU A 101 -15.13 11.04 -1.79
C GLU A 101 -13.73 11.62 -2.02
N VAL A 102 -12.88 10.84 -2.67
CA VAL A 102 -11.53 11.28 -3.04
C VAL A 102 -11.65 12.14 -4.29
N PRO A 103 -11.13 13.38 -4.28
CA PRO A 103 -11.06 14.16 -5.51
C PRO A 103 -10.26 13.44 -6.58
N ALA A 104 -10.71 13.53 -7.84
CA ALA A 104 -10.08 12.82 -8.96
C ALA A 104 -8.60 13.15 -9.09
N ASP A 105 -8.20 14.40 -8.82
CA ASP A 105 -6.82 14.84 -8.93
C ASP A 105 -5.92 14.35 -7.80
N ARG A 106 -6.49 13.68 -6.80
CA ARG A 106 -5.72 13.08 -5.69
C ARG A 106 -5.57 11.56 -5.83
N MET A 107 -6.24 10.96 -6.82
CA MET A 107 -6.12 9.52 -7.05
C MET A 107 -4.73 9.18 -7.59
N VAL A 108 -4.25 7.98 -7.22
CA VAL A 108 -2.96 7.47 -7.65
C VAL A 108 -3.12 6.06 -8.20
N TYR A 109 -2.20 5.68 -9.07
CA TYR A 109 -1.98 4.28 -9.39
C TYR A 109 -0.86 3.77 -8.49
N ALA A 110 -1.12 2.66 -7.83
CA ALA A 110 -0.20 2.09 -6.85
C ALA A 110 0.27 0.71 -7.33
N THR A 111 1.56 0.50 -7.29
CA THR A 111 2.16 -0.80 -7.57
C THR A 111 2.77 -1.36 -6.30
N TRP A 112 2.35 -2.57 -5.95
CA TRP A 112 2.85 -3.30 -4.80
C TRP A 112 3.66 -4.49 -5.29
N VAL A 113 4.87 -4.66 -4.77
CA VAL A 113 5.64 -5.88 -4.94
C VAL A 113 5.62 -6.62 -3.62
N LEU A 114 5.19 -7.88 -3.66
CA LEU A 114 5.08 -8.68 -2.45
C LEU A 114 5.95 -9.92 -2.60
N GLU A 115 6.55 -10.34 -1.51
CA GLU A 115 7.35 -11.56 -1.43
C GLU A 115 6.81 -12.47 -0.34
N LYS A 116 6.80 -13.76 -0.63
CA LYS A 116 6.49 -14.76 0.38
C LYS A 116 7.79 -15.18 1.05
N ARG A 117 7.92 -14.85 2.32
CA ARG A 117 9.09 -15.19 3.14
C ARG A 117 8.61 -15.98 4.35
N ASP A 118 9.19 -17.14 4.56
CA ASP A 118 8.83 -18.02 5.69
C ASP A 118 7.33 -18.28 5.76
N GLY A 119 6.71 -18.51 4.60
CA GLY A 119 5.29 -18.81 4.50
C GLY A 119 4.34 -17.61 4.61
N ALA A 120 4.86 -16.40 4.79
CA ALA A 120 4.05 -15.20 4.94
C ALA A 120 4.34 -14.19 3.83
N TRP A 121 3.29 -13.59 3.28
CA TRP A 121 3.43 -12.53 2.28
C TRP A 121 3.80 -11.22 2.95
N ARG A 122 4.83 -10.55 2.40
CA ARG A 122 5.34 -9.28 2.91
C ARG A 122 5.43 -8.27 1.77
N VAL A 123 5.16 -7.01 2.09
CA VAL A 123 5.38 -5.93 1.13
C VAL A 123 6.88 -5.73 1.00
N ALA A 124 7.40 -5.91 -0.21
CA ALA A 124 8.81 -5.70 -0.53
C ALA A 124 9.05 -4.31 -1.10
N ALA A 125 8.09 -3.80 -1.88
CA ALA A 125 8.21 -2.47 -2.47
C ALA A 125 6.81 -1.91 -2.75
N TYR A 126 6.71 -0.60 -2.67
CA TYR A 126 5.52 0.15 -3.04
C TYR A 126 5.94 1.38 -3.82
N HIS A 127 5.23 1.65 -4.90
CA HIS A 127 5.47 2.84 -5.71
C HIS A 127 4.12 3.37 -6.19
N ASN A 128 3.92 4.67 -6.12
CA ASN A 128 2.73 5.25 -6.70
C ASN A 128 3.05 6.45 -7.58
N SER A 129 2.09 6.78 -8.40
CA SER A 129 2.14 7.97 -9.24
C SER A 129 0.73 8.53 -9.40
N PRO A 130 0.61 9.85 -9.69
CA PRO A 130 -0.71 10.43 -9.93
C PRO A 130 -1.45 9.73 -11.07
N ALA A 131 -2.74 9.51 -10.88
CA ALA A 131 -3.60 8.94 -11.92
C ALA A 131 -4.01 9.96 -12.98
N VAL A 132 -3.87 11.24 -12.66
CA VAL A 132 -4.22 12.33 -13.56
C VAL A 132 -3.01 12.71 -14.41
N ARG A 133 -3.23 12.79 -15.72
CA ARG A 133 -2.16 13.20 -16.64
C ARG A 133 -1.82 14.69 -16.42
N PRO A 134 -0.51 15.05 -16.43
CA PRO A 134 -0.14 16.44 -16.49
C PRO A 134 -0.65 17.05 -17.80
N SER A 135 -1.18 18.24 -17.73
CA SER A 135 -1.68 18.94 -18.90
C SER A 135 -0.61 19.80 -19.54
#